data_f99ff76d40103254bc4b3ad2f2a19026
#
_entry.id   f99ff76d40103254bc4b3ad2f2a19026
#
_cell.length_a   1.000
_cell.length_b   1.000
_cell.length_c   1.000
_cell.angle_alpha   90.00
_cell.angle_beta   90.00
_cell.angle_gamma   90.00
#
_symmetry.space_group_name_H-M   'P 1'
#
loop_
_entity.id
_entity.type
_entity.pdbx_description
1 polymer ?
#
loop_
_entity_poly.entity_id
_entity_poly.type
_entity_poly.pdbx_seq_one_letter_code
_entity_poly.pdbx_strand_id
1 'polypeptide(L)'
;MTDGWTIQNEGSKAIRKSAEGLPEIKRKVLIMGLPGSGKTTLANLLVPRLNAVWFNADAVREDINKDLGFTEEDRNEQAKRMGILCDWVKKSGQYSVADFVCPTKDTRDAFNADFTIWVNRIDEGRFADTNKIFESPEGADIILKEGTPPEWCEQVLDKIWQTEKWDNQAPTALLIGRYQPFHDGHKALVAEAIKRTGQCCIALRGVGGINDSNPYNFEKVKQNIYAACPEFGNKIKVIELPNIMDVFYGRGVGYNIEQLELSKDLQDISATKVRKGEIDVHGNDPDSGWSINKGPGWRPE
;
A
#
# COMPACT_ATOMS: atom_id res chain seq x y z
N MET A 1 15.15 -45.63 4.04
CA MET A 1 13.72 -45.22 4.01
C MET A 1 13.66 -43.91 4.75
N THR A 2 13.61 -42.82 3.96
CA THR A 2 13.59 -41.45 4.45
C THR A 2 12.26 -40.89 4.02
N ASP A 3 11.31 -40.81 4.97
CA ASP A 3 9.99 -40.23 4.73
C ASP A 3 10.10 -38.72 4.61
N GLY A 4 9.87 -38.24 3.38
CA GLY A 4 9.86 -36.83 3.07
C GLY A 4 8.62 -36.14 3.64
N TRP A 5 8.83 -35.11 4.45
CA TRP A 5 7.78 -34.19 4.91
C TRP A 5 7.37 -33.28 3.74
N THR A 6 6.21 -33.55 3.18
CA THR A 6 5.59 -32.63 2.22
C THR A 6 4.65 -31.69 3.00
N ILE A 7 5.11 -30.46 3.25
CA ILE A 7 4.25 -29.42 3.82
C ILE A 7 3.29 -28.99 2.70
N GLN A 8 2.06 -29.46 2.73
CA GLN A 8 0.99 -28.97 1.88
C GLN A 8 0.48 -27.64 2.45
N ASN A 9 0.95 -26.54 1.86
CA ASN A 9 0.54 -25.17 2.22
C ASN A 9 -0.77 -24.81 1.53
N GLU A 10 -1.89 -25.44 1.95
CA GLU A 10 -3.22 -25.21 1.36
C GLU A 10 -3.76 -23.78 1.61
N GLY A 11 -3.37 -23.15 2.71
CA GLY A 11 -3.75 -21.77 3.02
C GLY A 11 -3.24 -20.74 1.99
N SER A 12 -2.00 -20.91 1.51
CA SER A 12 -1.42 -20.03 0.50
C SER A 12 -2.06 -20.19 -0.90
N LYS A 13 -2.62 -21.38 -1.21
CA LYS A 13 -3.35 -21.62 -2.46
C LYS A 13 -4.75 -20.99 -2.45
N ALA A 14 -5.43 -20.99 -1.30
CA ALA A 14 -6.75 -20.37 -1.17
C ALA A 14 -6.66 -18.84 -1.32
N ILE A 15 -5.64 -18.20 -0.73
CA ILE A 15 -5.40 -16.76 -0.86
C ILE A 15 -5.05 -16.41 -2.32
N ARG A 16 -4.25 -17.23 -3.01
CA ARG A 16 -3.91 -16.99 -4.43
C ARG A 16 -5.10 -17.17 -5.37
N LYS A 17 -6.01 -18.12 -5.13
CA LYS A 17 -7.21 -18.31 -5.96
C LYS A 17 -8.24 -17.21 -5.79
N SER A 18 -8.32 -16.57 -4.62
CA SER A 18 -9.23 -15.43 -4.42
C SER A 18 -8.75 -14.13 -5.08
N ALA A 19 -7.49 -14.07 -5.51
CA ALA A 19 -6.92 -12.92 -6.22
C ALA A 19 -7.11 -13.01 -7.76
N GLU A 20 -7.53 -14.15 -8.30
CA GLU A 20 -7.84 -14.29 -9.72
C GLU A 20 -9.10 -13.48 -10.07
N GLY A 21 -8.92 -12.40 -10.83
CA GLY A 21 -10.00 -11.49 -11.22
C GLY A 21 -10.01 -10.15 -10.49
N LEU A 22 -9.11 -9.92 -9.53
CA LEU A 22 -8.89 -8.57 -8.99
C LEU A 22 -8.07 -7.73 -9.99
N PRO A 23 -8.37 -6.42 -10.15
CA PRO A 23 -7.57 -5.56 -11.02
C PRO A 23 -6.10 -5.57 -10.56
N GLU A 24 -5.20 -5.51 -11.52
CA GLU A 24 -3.76 -5.46 -11.23
C GLU A 24 -3.45 -4.19 -10.45
N ILE A 25 -3.01 -4.35 -9.20
CA ILE A 25 -2.69 -3.21 -8.35
C ILE A 25 -1.36 -2.62 -8.81
N LYS A 26 -1.34 -1.31 -9.10
CA LYS A 26 -0.15 -0.57 -9.52
C LYS A 26 0.81 -0.42 -8.36
N ARG A 27 1.73 -1.36 -8.20
CA ARG A 27 2.63 -1.44 -7.03
C ARG A 27 4.04 -0.96 -7.27
N LYS A 28 4.46 -0.79 -8.53
CA LYS A 28 5.77 -0.27 -8.91
C LYS A 28 5.63 1.19 -9.28
N VAL A 29 5.95 2.06 -8.33
CA VAL A 29 5.75 3.51 -8.43
C VAL A 29 7.05 4.21 -8.78
N LEU A 30 7.05 5.02 -9.83
CA LEU A 30 8.13 5.90 -10.22
C LEU A 30 7.81 7.35 -9.83
N ILE A 31 8.70 8.00 -9.08
CA ILE A 31 8.67 9.45 -8.87
C ILE A 31 9.80 10.05 -9.70
N MET A 32 9.46 10.76 -10.77
CA MET A 32 10.43 11.34 -11.69
C MET A 32 10.34 12.86 -11.79
N GLY A 33 11.37 13.46 -12.35
CA GLY A 33 11.47 14.91 -12.57
C GLY A 33 12.88 15.44 -12.39
N LEU A 34 13.10 16.71 -12.69
CA LEU A 34 14.41 17.35 -12.65
C LEU A 34 15.05 17.32 -11.25
N PRO A 35 16.38 17.37 -11.15
CA PRO A 35 17.10 17.49 -9.86
C PRO A 35 16.65 18.74 -9.10
N GLY A 36 16.20 18.55 -7.85
CA GLY A 36 15.68 19.64 -7.01
C GLY A 36 14.16 19.88 -7.12
N SER A 37 13.43 19.11 -7.94
CA SER A 37 11.96 19.29 -8.08
C SER A 37 11.16 18.89 -6.83
N GLY A 38 11.72 18.10 -5.89
CA GLY A 38 11.02 17.67 -4.68
C GLY A 38 10.65 16.18 -4.64
N LYS A 39 11.18 15.36 -5.55
CA LYS A 39 10.93 13.90 -5.62
C LYS A 39 11.16 13.18 -4.30
N THR A 40 12.33 13.35 -3.71
CA THR A 40 12.71 12.72 -2.45
C THR A 40 11.84 13.19 -1.28
N THR A 41 11.44 14.48 -1.29
CA THR A 41 10.51 15.00 -0.28
C THR A 41 9.14 14.32 -0.38
N LEU A 42 8.63 14.13 -1.60
CA LEU A 42 7.39 13.38 -1.83
C LEU A 42 7.55 11.92 -1.43
N ALA A 43 8.67 11.27 -1.81
CA ALA A 43 8.94 9.88 -1.46
C ALA A 43 8.91 9.65 0.06
N ASN A 44 9.54 10.55 0.84
CA ASN A 44 9.52 10.49 2.31
C ASN A 44 8.10 10.50 2.91
N LEU A 45 7.16 11.19 2.28
CA LEU A 45 5.77 11.23 2.73
C LEU A 45 4.95 10.04 2.22
N LEU A 46 5.20 9.62 0.97
CA LEU A 46 4.41 8.59 0.29
C LEU A 46 4.76 7.18 0.76
N VAL A 47 6.05 6.89 0.96
CA VAL A 47 6.56 5.55 1.32
C VAL A 47 5.90 4.99 2.58
N PRO A 48 5.85 5.70 3.72
CA PRO A 48 5.19 5.19 4.92
C PRO A 48 3.67 5.04 4.75
N ARG A 49 3.04 5.87 3.91
CA ARG A 49 1.59 5.82 3.65
C ARG A 49 1.20 4.60 2.80
N LEU A 50 2.06 4.17 1.87
CA LEU A 50 1.88 2.98 1.04
C LEU A 50 2.44 1.70 1.71
N ASN A 51 3.11 1.81 2.84
CA ASN A 51 3.93 0.74 3.43
C ASN A 51 4.89 0.15 2.37
N ALA A 52 5.56 1.01 1.63
CA ALA A 52 6.38 0.67 0.48
C ALA A 52 7.85 0.44 0.83
N VAL A 53 8.53 -0.36 0.03
CA VAL A 53 10.01 -0.38 0.00
C VAL A 53 10.48 0.75 -0.91
N TRP A 54 11.42 1.55 -0.41
CA TRP A 54 11.94 2.72 -1.11
C TRP A 54 13.32 2.50 -1.70
N PHE A 55 13.48 2.84 -2.98
CA PHE A 55 14.74 2.85 -3.70
C PHE A 55 15.03 4.27 -4.20
N ASN A 56 15.85 5.01 -3.45
CA ASN A 56 16.41 6.27 -3.92
C ASN A 56 17.60 5.97 -4.86
N ALA A 57 17.57 6.50 -6.07
CA ALA A 57 18.57 6.14 -7.08
C ALA A 57 19.99 6.61 -6.76
N ASP A 58 20.13 7.71 -6.03
CA ASP A 58 21.46 8.20 -5.63
C ASP A 58 22.07 7.25 -4.59
N ALA A 59 21.29 6.82 -3.59
CA ALA A 59 21.71 5.82 -2.61
C ALA A 59 22.00 4.46 -3.27
N VAL A 60 21.11 3.99 -4.18
CA VAL A 60 21.34 2.72 -4.90
C VAL A 60 22.60 2.79 -5.76
N ARG A 61 22.92 3.95 -6.36
CA ARG A 61 24.16 4.14 -7.13
C ARG A 61 25.38 4.13 -6.22
N GLU A 62 25.30 4.76 -5.06
CA GLU A 62 26.40 4.82 -4.09
C GLU A 62 26.69 3.45 -3.46
N ASP A 63 25.65 2.68 -3.12
CA ASP A 63 25.80 1.45 -2.35
C ASP A 63 25.92 0.18 -3.22
N ILE A 64 25.14 0.09 -4.29
CA ILE A 64 24.98 -1.14 -5.09
C ILE A 64 25.57 -0.98 -6.50
N ASN A 65 25.23 0.10 -7.21
CA ASN A 65 25.56 0.30 -8.63
C ASN A 65 26.79 1.21 -8.81
N LYS A 66 27.85 0.98 -8.04
CA LYS A 66 29.10 1.77 -8.05
C LYS A 66 29.86 1.71 -9.38
N ASP A 67 29.54 0.72 -10.19
CA ASP A 67 30.09 0.52 -11.53
C ASP A 67 29.51 1.48 -12.59
N LEU A 68 28.40 2.16 -12.28
CA LEU A 68 27.69 3.01 -13.24
C LEU A 68 28.04 4.50 -13.07
N GLY A 69 28.37 5.16 -14.20
CA GLY A 69 28.50 6.60 -14.31
C GLY A 69 27.18 7.30 -14.69
N PHE A 70 27.28 8.33 -15.54
CA PHE A 70 26.15 9.16 -15.96
C PHE A 70 26.01 9.24 -17.49
N THR A 71 26.67 8.34 -18.24
CA THR A 71 26.42 8.21 -19.69
C THR A 71 24.98 7.79 -19.95
N GLU A 72 24.55 7.85 -21.17
CA GLU A 72 23.21 7.41 -21.56
C GLU A 72 23.00 5.92 -21.26
N GLU A 73 24.01 5.09 -21.59
CA GLU A 73 24.01 3.65 -21.30
C GLU A 73 23.95 3.37 -19.81
N ASP A 74 24.75 4.10 -18.99
CA ASP A 74 24.74 3.94 -17.53
C ASP A 74 23.39 4.33 -16.93
N ARG A 75 22.77 5.39 -17.44
CA ARG A 75 21.42 5.83 -16.97
C ARG A 75 20.36 4.79 -17.31
N ASN A 76 20.43 4.18 -18.48
CA ASN A 76 19.53 3.11 -18.89
C ASN A 76 19.72 1.85 -18.04
N GLU A 77 20.98 1.44 -17.83
CA GLU A 77 21.28 0.28 -16.98
C GLU A 77 20.87 0.52 -15.52
N GLN A 78 21.09 1.74 -14.98
CA GLN A 78 20.60 2.12 -13.66
C GLN A 78 19.06 1.97 -13.57
N ALA A 79 18.33 2.51 -14.54
CA ALA A 79 16.88 2.42 -14.56
C ALA A 79 16.39 0.96 -14.62
N LYS A 80 17.05 0.12 -15.42
CA LYS A 80 16.76 -1.31 -15.52
C LYS A 80 17.01 -2.05 -14.21
N ARG A 81 18.18 -1.83 -13.56
CA ARG A 81 18.49 -2.47 -12.27
C ARG A 81 17.53 -2.01 -11.17
N MET A 82 17.20 -0.73 -11.11
CA MET A 82 16.16 -0.18 -10.22
C MET A 82 14.80 -0.84 -10.47
N GLY A 83 14.46 -1.03 -11.75
CA GLY A 83 13.26 -1.73 -12.16
C GLY A 83 13.17 -3.16 -11.64
N ILE A 84 14.27 -3.92 -11.72
CA ILE A 84 14.37 -5.30 -11.22
C ILE A 84 14.18 -5.35 -9.69
N LEU A 85 14.83 -4.46 -8.95
CA LEU A 85 14.67 -4.38 -7.48
C LEU A 85 13.21 -4.12 -7.11
N CYS A 86 12.57 -3.17 -7.78
CA CYS A 86 11.15 -2.88 -7.57
C CYS A 86 10.24 -4.06 -7.93
N ASP A 87 10.56 -4.82 -9.00
CA ASP A 87 9.79 -6.00 -9.42
C ASP A 87 9.88 -7.14 -8.40
N TRP A 88 11.01 -7.31 -7.72
CA TRP A 88 11.11 -8.29 -6.63
C TRP A 88 10.21 -7.93 -5.45
N VAL A 89 10.16 -6.67 -5.08
CA VAL A 89 9.25 -6.17 -4.06
C VAL A 89 7.78 -6.35 -4.49
N LYS A 90 7.45 -5.99 -5.74
CA LYS A 90 6.10 -6.19 -6.30
C LYS A 90 5.70 -7.67 -6.25
N LYS A 91 6.61 -8.60 -6.58
CA LYS A 91 6.36 -10.05 -6.52
C LYS A 91 6.06 -10.55 -5.10
N SER A 92 6.59 -9.91 -4.06
CA SER A 92 6.25 -10.22 -2.67
C SER A 92 4.89 -9.67 -2.23
N GLY A 93 4.23 -8.91 -3.10
CA GLY A 93 2.91 -8.31 -2.81
C GLY A 93 2.97 -6.94 -2.17
N GLN A 94 4.14 -6.30 -2.07
CA GLN A 94 4.31 -4.98 -1.48
C GLN A 94 4.43 -3.89 -2.55
N TYR A 95 4.23 -2.63 -2.14
CA TYR A 95 4.56 -1.47 -2.97
C TYR A 95 6.08 -1.26 -2.99
N SER A 96 6.59 -0.86 -4.16
CA SER A 96 7.93 -0.30 -4.31
C SER A 96 7.82 1.12 -4.85
N VAL A 97 8.60 2.04 -4.28
CA VAL A 97 8.71 3.42 -4.73
C VAL A 97 10.15 3.67 -5.12
N ALA A 98 10.39 4.09 -6.36
CA ALA A 98 11.69 4.54 -6.83
C ALA A 98 11.63 6.04 -7.14
N ASP A 99 12.61 6.82 -6.68
CA ASP A 99 12.73 8.23 -7.02
C ASP A 99 14.07 8.52 -7.72
N PHE A 100 13.99 9.01 -8.94
CA PHE A 100 15.13 9.46 -9.73
C PHE A 100 14.71 10.39 -10.88
N VAL A 101 15.68 10.95 -11.59
CA VAL A 101 15.38 11.89 -12.69
C VAL A 101 14.60 11.21 -13.82
N CYS A 102 15.03 10.02 -14.22
CA CYS A 102 14.43 9.21 -15.31
C CYS A 102 14.20 10.05 -16.58
N PRO A 103 15.28 10.61 -17.18
CA PRO A 103 15.14 11.76 -18.07
C PRO A 103 14.57 11.46 -19.44
N THR A 104 14.84 10.29 -20.01
CA THR A 104 14.47 9.91 -21.37
C THR A 104 13.35 8.88 -21.41
N LYS A 105 12.72 8.74 -22.57
CA LYS A 105 11.73 7.67 -22.78
C LYS A 105 12.36 6.30 -22.55
N ASP A 106 13.60 6.09 -23.01
CA ASP A 106 14.31 4.82 -22.88
C ASP A 106 14.55 4.45 -21.40
N THR A 107 14.93 5.43 -20.55
CA THR A 107 15.08 5.19 -19.10
C THR A 107 13.74 4.86 -18.44
N ARG A 108 12.64 5.47 -18.88
CA ARG A 108 11.30 5.16 -18.37
C ARG A 108 10.83 3.76 -18.78
N ASP A 109 11.06 3.41 -20.05
CA ASP A 109 10.74 2.09 -20.59
C ASP A 109 11.58 1.00 -19.91
N ALA A 110 12.88 1.25 -19.68
CA ALA A 110 13.78 0.34 -18.97
C ALA A 110 13.36 0.10 -17.51
N PHE A 111 12.87 1.12 -16.82
CA PHE A 111 12.32 0.98 -15.47
C PHE A 111 10.95 0.27 -15.48
N ASN A 112 10.08 0.56 -16.44
CA ASN A 112 8.76 -0.04 -16.64
C ASN A 112 7.86 0.08 -15.40
N ALA A 113 7.47 1.31 -15.03
CA ALA A 113 6.59 1.58 -13.90
C ALA A 113 5.14 1.11 -14.11
N ASP A 114 4.46 0.70 -13.04
CA ASP A 114 2.99 0.54 -13.04
C ASP A 114 2.28 1.89 -12.85
N PHE A 115 2.95 2.83 -12.16
CA PHE A 115 2.42 4.16 -11.86
C PHE A 115 3.53 5.20 -11.89
N THR A 116 3.37 6.22 -12.71
CA THR A 116 4.36 7.29 -12.91
C THR A 116 3.89 8.62 -12.36
N ILE A 117 4.67 9.19 -11.45
CA ILE A 117 4.48 10.50 -10.85
C ILE A 117 5.52 11.44 -11.44
N TRP A 118 5.09 12.47 -12.14
CA TRP A 118 5.99 13.51 -12.64
C TRP A 118 5.92 14.75 -11.75
N VAL A 119 7.01 15.01 -11.00
CA VAL A 119 7.16 16.25 -10.23
C VAL A 119 7.71 17.33 -11.14
N ASN A 120 6.82 18.14 -11.73
CA ASN A 120 7.10 19.18 -12.73
C ASN A 120 6.94 20.58 -12.13
N ARG A 121 7.64 20.86 -11.03
CA ARG A 121 7.57 22.14 -10.31
C ARG A 121 8.60 23.17 -10.77
N ILE A 122 9.64 22.74 -11.43
CA ILE A 122 10.75 23.59 -11.89
C ILE A 122 11.01 23.35 -13.37
N ASP A 123 11.31 24.41 -14.09
CA ASP A 123 11.62 24.36 -15.53
C ASP A 123 13.07 23.96 -15.78
N GLU A 124 13.99 24.29 -14.84
CA GLU A 124 15.40 23.96 -14.92
C GLU A 124 15.90 23.33 -13.59
N GLY A 125 16.59 22.21 -13.70
CA GLY A 125 17.27 21.54 -12.60
C GLY A 125 18.69 22.06 -12.41
N ARG A 126 19.38 21.56 -11.37
CA ARG A 126 20.74 21.99 -10.98
C ARG A 126 21.83 21.64 -11.99
N PHE A 127 21.58 20.69 -12.90
CA PHE A 127 22.58 20.15 -13.82
C PHE A 127 22.15 20.42 -15.27
N ALA A 128 22.92 21.24 -15.97
CA ALA A 128 22.61 21.68 -17.34
C ALA A 128 22.65 20.52 -18.36
N ASP A 129 23.46 19.50 -18.16
CA ASP A 129 23.50 18.29 -18.97
C ASP A 129 22.19 17.49 -18.86
N THR A 130 21.69 17.36 -17.65
CA THR A 130 20.41 16.67 -17.38
C THR A 130 19.21 17.43 -17.96
N ASN A 131 19.23 18.78 -17.87
CA ASN A 131 18.18 19.60 -18.44
C ASN A 131 18.06 19.43 -19.97
N LYS A 132 19.20 19.27 -20.65
CA LYS A 132 19.26 19.11 -22.12
C LYS A 132 18.65 17.79 -22.62
N ILE A 133 18.77 16.72 -21.82
CA ILE A 133 18.31 15.39 -22.20
C ILE A 133 16.94 15.04 -21.62
N PHE A 134 16.37 15.93 -20.79
CA PHE A 134 15.10 15.65 -20.13
C PHE A 134 13.94 15.79 -21.11
N GLU A 135 13.25 14.69 -21.33
CA GLU A 135 12.04 14.61 -22.15
C GLU A 135 10.82 14.57 -21.23
N SER A 136 9.85 15.42 -21.49
CA SER A 136 8.56 15.37 -20.80
C SER A 136 7.91 14.00 -21.00
N PRO A 137 7.48 13.32 -19.90
CA PRO A 137 6.88 12.01 -20.04
C PRO A 137 5.52 12.12 -20.71
N GLU A 138 5.31 11.32 -21.76
CA GLU A 138 3.98 11.08 -22.30
C GLU A 138 3.27 10.05 -21.42
N GLY A 139 2.07 10.37 -20.93
CA GLY A 139 1.24 9.42 -20.19
C GLY A 139 1.63 9.22 -18.72
N ALA A 140 2.23 10.22 -18.05
CA ALA A 140 2.36 10.18 -16.60
C ALA A 140 0.96 10.08 -15.94
N ASP A 141 0.81 9.18 -14.95
CA ASP A 141 -0.46 8.99 -14.26
C ASP A 141 -0.88 10.24 -13.46
N ILE A 142 0.10 10.99 -12.95
CA ILE A 142 -0.12 12.27 -12.27
C ILE A 142 1.05 13.23 -12.53
N ILE A 143 0.73 14.51 -12.74
CA ILE A 143 1.69 15.59 -12.91
C ILE A 143 1.49 16.59 -11.77
N LEU A 144 2.54 16.82 -10.99
CA LEU A 144 2.55 17.70 -9.82
C LEU A 144 3.31 18.99 -10.17
N LYS A 145 2.59 20.09 -10.34
CA LYS A 145 3.16 21.41 -10.70
C LYS A 145 3.11 22.39 -9.53
N GLU A 146 1.96 22.50 -8.91
CA GLU A 146 1.67 23.44 -7.85
C GLU A 146 1.30 22.71 -6.54
N GLY A 147 1.34 23.42 -5.43
CA GLY A 147 1.02 22.88 -4.11
C GLY A 147 2.24 22.46 -3.30
N THR A 148 1.98 21.93 -2.13
CA THR A 148 2.96 21.48 -1.15
C THR A 148 3.18 19.96 -1.21
N PRO A 149 4.33 19.44 -0.76
CA PRO A 149 4.55 17.99 -0.72
C PRO A 149 3.48 17.18 0.03
N PRO A 150 2.90 17.64 1.15
CA PRO A 150 1.75 16.95 1.76
C PRO A 150 0.53 16.88 0.85
N GLU A 151 0.16 17.98 0.18
CA GLU A 151 -0.96 17.99 -0.77
C GLU A 151 -0.70 17.07 -1.96
N TRP A 152 0.53 17.02 -2.47
CA TRP A 152 0.93 16.08 -3.51
C TRP A 152 0.78 14.62 -3.07
N CYS A 153 1.18 14.34 -1.82
CA CYS A 153 1.05 12.99 -1.26
C CYS A 153 -0.41 12.55 -1.25
N GLU A 154 -1.34 13.40 -0.80
CA GLU A 154 -2.77 13.09 -0.81
C GLU A 154 -3.30 12.90 -2.25
N GLN A 155 -2.95 13.78 -3.19
CA GLN A 155 -3.35 13.65 -4.59
C GLN A 155 -2.86 12.33 -5.21
N VAL A 156 -1.61 11.94 -4.92
CA VAL A 156 -1.02 10.68 -5.42
C VAL A 156 -1.73 9.48 -4.82
N LEU A 157 -1.98 9.49 -3.50
CA LEU A 157 -2.69 8.40 -2.83
C LEU A 157 -4.12 8.25 -3.37
N ASP A 158 -4.83 9.35 -3.51
CA ASP A 158 -6.15 9.35 -4.13
C ASP A 158 -6.11 8.75 -5.54
N LYS A 159 -5.10 9.11 -6.35
CA LYS A 159 -4.97 8.60 -7.71
C LYS A 159 -4.56 7.13 -7.77
N ILE A 160 -3.65 6.67 -6.92
CA ILE A 160 -3.26 5.26 -6.81
C ILE A 160 -4.46 4.39 -6.39
N TRP A 161 -5.27 4.89 -5.47
CA TRP A 161 -6.43 4.18 -4.95
C TRP A 161 -7.70 4.38 -5.78
N GLN A 162 -7.70 5.32 -6.76
CA GLN A 162 -8.84 5.64 -7.66
C GLN A 162 -8.86 4.85 -8.97
N THR A 163 -8.13 3.76 -9.12
CA THR A 163 -8.08 3.01 -10.39
C THR A 163 -9.43 2.43 -10.84
N GLU A 164 -10.41 2.35 -9.95
CA GLU A 164 -11.84 2.19 -10.28
C GLU A 164 -12.63 3.11 -9.36
N LYS A 165 -13.59 3.87 -9.84
CA LYS A 165 -14.44 4.73 -9.01
C LYS A 165 -15.27 3.88 -8.08
N TRP A 166 -15.24 4.18 -6.77
CA TRP A 166 -16.23 3.66 -5.84
C TRP A 166 -17.64 3.94 -6.38
N ASP A 167 -18.43 2.91 -6.54
CA ASP A 167 -19.82 3.04 -7.01
C ASP A 167 -20.79 2.95 -5.83
N ASN A 168 -21.41 4.07 -5.48
CA ASN A 168 -22.42 4.10 -4.41
C ASN A 168 -23.71 3.34 -4.76
N GLN A 169 -23.91 2.95 -6.02
CA GLN A 169 -25.08 2.20 -6.47
C GLN A 169 -24.81 0.70 -6.57
N ALA A 170 -23.54 0.30 -6.60
CA ALA A 170 -23.17 -1.11 -6.65
C ALA A 170 -23.45 -1.83 -5.32
N PRO A 171 -23.75 -3.13 -5.36
CA PRO A 171 -23.88 -3.94 -4.16
C PRO A 171 -22.65 -3.78 -3.26
N THR A 172 -22.89 -3.48 -1.98
CA THR A 172 -21.84 -3.13 -1.02
C THR A 172 -22.06 -3.86 0.29
N ALA A 173 -21.04 -4.54 0.79
CA ALA A 173 -21.04 -5.03 2.16
C ALA A 173 -20.63 -3.92 3.14
N LEU A 174 -21.26 -3.90 4.31
CA LEU A 174 -20.92 -3.01 5.42
C LEU A 174 -20.30 -3.80 6.56
N LEU A 175 -19.08 -3.47 6.93
CA LEU A 175 -18.40 -4.00 8.11
C LEU A 175 -18.27 -2.89 9.15
N ILE A 176 -18.84 -3.08 10.34
CA ILE A 176 -18.78 -2.10 11.44
C ILE A 176 -17.83 -2.62 12.52
N GLY A 177 -16.86 -1.81 12.91
CA GLY A 177 -15.89 -2.20 13.95
C GLY A 177 -15.03 -1.05 14.45
N ARG A 178 -14.12 -1.35 15.39
CA ARG A 178 -13.13 -0.39 15.91
C ARG A 178 -11.79 -0.50 15.22
N TYR A 179 -11.40 -1.73 14.84
CA TYR A 179 -10.16 -2.05 14.12
C TYR A 179 -8.87 -1.50 14.79
N GLN A 180 -8.72 -1.77 16.08
CA GLN A 180 -7.72 -1.17 16.98
C GLN A 180 -6.77 -2.23 17.61
N PRO A 181 -5.72 -2.74 16.91
CA PRO A 181 -5.37 -2.48 15.52
C PRO A 181 -6.15 -3.32 14.51
N PHE A 182 -6.02 -2.97 13.23
CA PHE A 182 -6.44 -3.82 12.12
C PHE A 182 -5.46 -5.01 12.01
N HIS A 183 -5.98 -6.22 11.78
CA HIS A 183 -5.20 -7.46 11.73
C HIS A 183 -5.75 -8.43 10.68
N ASP A 184 -5.07 -9.54 10.41
CA ASP A 184 -5.41 -10.48 9.35
C ASP A 184 -6.81 -11.07 9.46
N GLY A 185 -7.34 -11.27 10.66
CA GLY A 185 -8.75 -11.65 10.85
C GLY A 185 -9.73 -10.60 10.28
N HIS A 186 -9.45 -9.31 10.48
CA HIS A 186 -10.26 -8.24 9.86
C HIS A 186 -10.07 -8.20 8.34
N LYS A 187 -8.86 -8.41 7.85
CA LYS A 187 -8.58 -8.47 6.41
C LYS A 187 -9.34 -9.61 5.72
N ALA A 188 -9.43 -10.76 6.36
CA ALA A 188 -10.21 -11.90 5.86
C ALA A 188 -11.71 -11.61 5.78
N LEU A 189 -12.28 -10.86 6.76
CA LEU A 189 -13.67 -10.40 6.69
C LEU A 189 -13.88 -9.46 5.50
N VAL A 190 -12.96 -8.53 5.25
CA VAL A 190 -13.02 -7.62 4.10
C VAL A 190 -12.95 -8.41 2.79
N ALA A 191 -12.05 -9.40 2.69
CA ALA A 191 -11.92 -10.26 1.51
C ALA A 191 -13.21 -11.01 1.20
N GLU A 192 -13.82 -11.64 2.21
CA GLU A 192 -15.08 -12.37 2.05
C GLU A 192 -16.24 -11.44 1.70
N ALA A 193 -16.29 -10.25 2.31
CA ALA A 193 -17.28 -9.22 1.98
C ALA A 193 -17.19 -8.80 0.51
N ILE A 194 -15.98 -8.47 0.01
CA ILE A 194 -15.75 -8.10 -1.39
C ILE A 194 -16.11 -9.25 -2.34
N LYS A 195 -15.78 -10.47 -1.98
CA LYS A 195 -16.13 -11.66 -2.79
C LYS A 195 -17.65 -11.80 -3.00
N ARG A 196 -18.45 -11.45 -2.00
CA ARG A 196 -19.91 -11.56 -2.06
C ARG A 196 -20.60 -10.40 -2.77
N THR A 197 -20.09 -9.17 -2.59
CA THR A 197 -20.78 -7.95 -3.04
C THR A 197 -20.00 -7.14 -4.06
N GLY A 198 -18.71 -7.45 -4.28
CA GLY A 198 -17.83 -6.71 -5.19
C GLY A 198 -17.10 -5.55 -4.53
N GLN A 199 -17.65 -4.92 -3.49
CA GLN A 199 -17.04 -3.84 -2.72
C GLN A 199 -17.46 -3.84 -1.26
N CYS A 200 -16.65 -3.22 -0.38
CA CYS A 200 -16.85 -3.23 1.07
C CYS A 200 -16.69 -1.84 1.67
N CYS A 201 -17.71 -1.37 2.38
CA CYS A 201 -17.63 -0.18 3.22
C CYS A 201 -17.20 -0.59 4.64
N ILE A 202 -16.05 -0.13 5.09
CA ILE A 202 -15.54 -0.36 6.44
C ILE A 202 -15.87 0.86 7.29
N ALA A 203 -16.80 0.69 8.21
CA ALA A 203 -17.31 1.75 9.06
C ALA A 203 -16.64 1.71 10.43
N LEU A 204 -15.81 2.71 10.72
CA LEU A 204 -15.10 2.87 11.98
C LEU A 204 -16.01 3.49 13.03
N ARG A 205 -16.37 2.70 14.05
CA ARG A 205 -17.19 3.19 15.15
C ARG A 205 -16.39 4.10 16.06
N GLY A 206 -16.87 5.34 16.25
CA GLY A 206 -16.33 6.30 17.22
C GLY A 206 -16.47 5.78 18.65
N VAL A 207 -15.40 5.87 19.45
CA VAL A 207 -15.34 5.29 20.81
C VAL A 207 -14.89 6.28 21.88
N GLY A 208 -15.06 7.58 21.63
CA GLY A 208 -14.86 8.59 22.66
C GLY A 208 -13.40 8.93 23.00
N GLY A 209 -12.51 8.91 22.02
CA GLY A 209 -11.13 9.38 22.15
C GLY A 209 -10.06 8.29 22.22
N ILE A 210 -8.80 8.69 22.34
CA ILE A 210 -7.64 7.81 22.41
C ILE A 210 -7.48 7.29 23.84
N ASN A 211 -7.37 5.95 23.97
CA ASN A 211 -7.12 5.25 25.24
C ASN A 211 -6.47 3.88 24.98
N ASP A 212 -6.14 3.13 26.04
CA ASP A 212 -5.46 1.83 25.93
C ASP A 212 -6.22 0.81 25.06
N SER A 213 -7.54 0.90 24.98
CA SER A 213 -8.38 0.05 24.12
C SER A 213 -8.51 0.58 22.70
N ASN A 214 -8.26 1.86 22.50
CA ASN A 214 -8.37 2.57 21.22
C ASN A 214 -7.17 3.51 21.05
N PRO A 215 -5.97 2.96 20.80
CA PRO A 215 -4.73 3.75 20.78
C PRO A 215 -4.57 4.65 19.55
N TYR A 216 -5.43 4.49 18.53
CA TYR A 216 -5.32 5.23 17.27
C TYR A 216 -6.56 6.09 17.01
N ASN A 217 -6.34 7.30 16.45
CA ASN A 217 -7.42 8.13 15.91
C ASN A 217 -7.95 7.57 14.58
N PHE A 218 -9.06 8.14 14.09
CA PHE A 218 -9.71 7.72 12.85
C PHE A 218 -8.74 7.67 11.66
N GLU A 219 -7.97 8.72 11.43
CA GLU A 219 -7.07 8.81 10.28
C GLU A 219 -5.96 7.75 10.34
N LYS A 220 -5.43 7.47 11.52
CA LYS A 220 -4.42 6.41 11.68
C LYS A 220 -4.98 5.02 11.44
N VAL A 221 -6.18 4.72 11.94
CA VAL A 221 -6.84 3.44 11.66
C VAL A 221 -7.15 3.29 10.17
N LYS A 222 -7.67 4.33 9.53
CA LYS A 222 -7.94 4.37 8.09
C LYS A 222 -6.67 4.09 7.28
N GLN A 223 -5.56 4.74 7.62
CA GLN A 223 -4.26 4.49 7.00
C GLN A 223 -3.80 3.03 7.17
N ASN A 224 -3.92 2.49 8.39
CA ASN A 224 -3.53 1.12 8.67
C ASN A 224 -4.37 0.11 7.86
N ILE A 225 -5.67 0.37 7.67
CA ILE A 225 -6.55 -0.47 6.85
C ILE A 225 -6.11 -0.46 5.38
N TYR A 226 -5.91 0.71 4.79
CA TYR A 226 -5.46 0.80 3.39
C TYR A 226 -4.07 0.19 3.19
N ALA A 227 -3.15 0.38 4.14
CA ALA A 227 -1.82 -0.22 4.10
C ALA A 227 -1.86 -1.75 4.22
N ALA A 228 -2.80 -2.30 5.00
CA ALA A 228 -2.98 -3.74 5.15
C ALA A 228 -3.75 -4.41 4.00
N CYS A 229 -4.50 -3.64 3.23
CA CYS A 229 -5.41 -4.12 2.18
C CYS A 229 -5.10 -3.54 0.79
N PRO A 230 -3.83 -3.43 0.36
CA PRO A 230 -3.47 -2.80 -0.91
C PRO A 230 -4.04 -3.55 -2.12
N GLU A 231 -4.27 -4.86 -1.99
CA GLU A 231 -4.83 -5.71 -3.04
C GLU A 231 -6.29 -5.41 -3.37
N PHE A 232 -7.03 -4.75 -2.48
CA PHE A 232 -8.44 -4.44 -2.71
C PHE A 232 -8.65 -3.08 -3.38
N GLY A 233 -7.62 -2.23 -3.40
CA GLY A 233 -7.68 -0.92 -4.05
C GLY A 233 -8.89 -0.10 -3.59
N ASN A 234 -9.66 0.43 -4.54
CA ASN A 234 -10.88 1.18 -4.27
C ASN A 234 -12.15 0.32 -4.12
N LYS A 235 -12.03 -1.01 -4.06
CA LYS A 235 -13.12 -1.88 -3.61
C LYS A 235 -13.42 -1.72 -2.12
N ILE A 236 -12.59 -0.98 -1.38
CA ILE A 236 -12.84 -0.62 0.01
C ILE A 236 -13.03 0.89 0.16
N LYS A 237 -13.96 1.27 1.02
CA LYS A 237 -14.17 2.64 1.45
C LYS A 237 -14.24 2.68 2.96
N VAL A 238 -13.40 3.50 3.59
CA VAL A 238 -13.40 3.68 5.05
C VAL A 238 -14.16 4.94 5.41
N ILE A 239 -15.14 4.81 6.29
CA ILE A 239 -15.96 5.92 6.78
C ILE A 239 -15.97 5.96 8.30
N GLU A 240 -16.21 7.14 8.87
CA GLU A 240 -16.41 7.30 10.31
C GLU A 240 -17.90 7.20 10.65
N LEU A 241 -18.22 6.47 11.71
CA LEU A 241 -19.53 6.42 12.30
C LEU A 241 -19.49 6.88 13.75
N PRO A 242 -20.58 7.46 14.26
CA PRO A 242 -20.73 7.70 15.69
C PRO A 242 -20.69 6.38 16.47
N ASN A 243 -20.76 6.46 17.81
CA ASN A 243 -20.83 5.26 18.66
C ASN A 243 -22.18 4.54 18.48
N ILE A 244 -22.26 3.71 17.43
CA ILE A 244 -23.47 2.94 17.12
C ILE A 244 -23.68 1.85 18.20
N MET A 245 -24.86 1.85 18.79
CA MET A 245 -25.30 0.85 19.78
C MET A 245 -26.29 -0.15 19.17
N ASP A 246 -27.17 0.33 18.28
CA ASP A 246 -28.22 -0.47 17.68
C ASP A 246 -28.29 -0.21 16.17
N VAL A 247 -28.70 -1.22 15.43
CA VAL A 247 -29.00 -1.15 14.00
C VAL A 247 -30.44 -1.58 13.79
N PHE A 248 -31.28 -0.61 13.43
CA PHE A 248 -32.69 -0.88 13.12
C PHE A 248 -32.92 -0.78 11.61
N TYR A 249 -33.77 -1.66 11.09
CA TYR A 249 -34.24 -1.57 9.72
C TYR A 249 -35.78 -1.73 9.70
N GLY A 250 -36.41 -0.99 8.79
CA GLY A 250 -37.85 -0.99 8.65
C GLY A 250 -38.37 -2.21 7.86
N ARG A 251 -39.37 -2.00 6.99
CA ARG A 251 -39.86 -3.04 6.09
C ARG A 251 -38.77 -3.55 5.19
N GLY A 252 -38.80 -4.86 4.83
CA GLY A 252 -37.78 -5.58 4.10
C GLY A 252 -37.18 -4.78 2.91
N VAL A 253 -36.05 -4.14 3.15
CA VAL A 253 -35.31 -3.32 2.19
C VAL A 253 -34.19 -4.10 1.51
N GLY A 254 -34.24 -5.44 1.60
CA GLY A 254 -33.26 -6.29 0.94
C GLY A 254 -31.89 -6.35 1.60
N TYR A 255 -31.75 -5.86 2.84
CA TYR A 255 -30.50 -6.04 3.59
C TYR A 255 -30.43 -7.47 4.13
N ASN A 256 -29.24 -8.07 3.94
CA ASN A 256 -28.90 -9.34 4.57
C ASN A 256 -27.96 -9.03 5.75
N ILE A 257 -28.33 -9.45 6.97
CA ILE A 257 -27.48 -9.27 8.17
C ILE A 257 -27.00 -10.66 8.56
N GLU A 258 -25.70 -10.88 8.39
CA GLU A 258 -25.07 -12.16 8.67
C GLU A 258 -23.85 -11.98 9.57
N GLN A 259 -23.60 -12.97 10.42
CA GLN A 259 -22.33 -13.13 11.09
C GLN A 259 -21.41 -13.96 10.16
N LEU A 260 -20.29 -13.39 9.73
CA LEU A 260 -19.30 -14.13 8.96
C LEU A 260 -18.45 -15.01 9.88
N GLU A 261 -18.47 -16.30 9.62
CA GLU A 261 -17.61 -17.26 10.31
C GLU A 261 -16.28 -17.39 9.55
N LEU A 262 -15.19 -17.09 10.21
CA LEU A 262 -13.83 -17.30 9.72
C LEU A 262 -13.28 -18.65 10.20
N SER A 263 -12.18 -19.12 9.60
CA SER A 263 -11.43 -20.25 10.13
C SER A 263 -10.99 -20.00 11.59
N LYS A 264 -10.84 -21.05 12.37
CA LYS A 264 -10.51 -20.94 13.79
C LYS A 264 -9.21 -20.17 14.02
N ASP A 265 -8.21 -20.40 13.18
CA ASP A 265 -6.91 -19.70 13.27
C ASP A 265 -7.04 -18.19 13.13
N LEU A 266 -7.93 -17.71 12.21
CA LEU A 266 -8.20 -16.30 12.04
C LEU A 266 -9.08 -15.70 13.15
N GLN A 267 -9.98 -16.50 13.74
CA GLN A 267 -10.78 -16.09 14.90
C GLN A 267 -9.93 -15.90 16.15
N ASP A 268 -8.84 -16.67 16.28
CA ASP A 268 -7.91 -16.58 17.41
C ASP A 268 -7.02 -15.32 17.40
N ILE A 269 -6.92 -14.64 16.24
CA ILE A 269 -6.26 -13.33 16.12
C ILE A 269 -7.21 -12.25 16.69
N SER A 270 -6.82 -11.63 17.79
CA SER A 270 -7.62 -10.56 18.39
C SER A 270 -6.82 -9.28 18.62
N ALA A 271 -7.46 -8.15 18.39
CA ALA A 271 -6.87 -6.83 18.63
C ALA A 271 -6.39 -6.67 20.09
N THR A 272 -7.03 -7.35 21.05
CA THR A 272 -6.60 -7.34 22.44
C THR A 272 -5.29 -8.08 22.64
N LYS A 273 -5.10 -9.24 22.05
CA LYS A 273 -3.82 -9.99 22.09
C LYS A 273 -2.70 -9.19 21.43
N VAL A 274 -3.00 -8.56 20.27
CA VAL A 274 -2.03 -7.72 19.56
C VAL A 274 -1.61 -6.51 20.41
N ARG A 275 -2.56 -5.80 21.04
CA ARG A 275 -2.22 -4.68 21.95
C ARG A 275 -1.40 -5.08 23.17
N LYS A 276 -1.60 -6.29 23.69
CA LYS A 276 -0.81 -6.84 24.81
C LYS A 276 0.56 -7.35 24.38
N GLY A 277 0.84 -7.41 23.07
CA GLY A 277 2.08 -7.97 22.55
C GLY A 277 2.15 -9.50 22.64
N GLU A 278 1.02 -10.18 22.84
CA GLU A 278 0.94 -11.65 22.89
C GLU A 278 1.10 -12.28 21.51
N ILE A 279 0.65 -11.57 20.47
CA ILE A 279 0.80 -11.93 19.06
C ILE A 279 1.03 -10.67 18.21
N ASP A 280 1.58 -10.82 17.00
CA ASP A 280 1.62 -9.76 15.99
C ASP A 280 0.28 -9.63 15.25
N VAL A 281 0.17 -8.69 14.29
CA VAL A 281 -1.05 -8.47 13.48
C VAL A 281 -1.39 -9.64 12.56
N HIS A 282 -0.46 -10.57 12.36
CA HIS A 282 -0.59 -11.79 11.57
C HIS A 282 -0.89 -13.02 12.45
N GLY A 283 -0.95 -12.87 13.77
CA GLY A 283 -1.20 -13.94 14.72
C GLY A 283 0.03 -14.75 15.15
N ASN A 284 1.24 -14.30 14.78
CA ASN A 284 2.47 -14.99 15.15
C ASN A 284 2.94 -14.57 16.55
N ASP A 285 3.65 -15.47 17.26
CA ASP A 285 4.35 -15.15 18.48
C ASP A 285 5.51 -14.18 18.16
N PRO A 286 5.53 -12.96 18.75
CA PRO A 286 6.57 -11.98 18.50
C PRO A 286 7.97 -12.43 18.90
N ASP A 287 8.10 -13.43 19.79
CA ASP A 287 9.37 -13.98 20.28
C ASP A 287 9.82 -15.24 19.51
N SER A 288 9.03 -15.73 18.53
CA SER A 288 9.30 -16.98 17.80
C SER A 288 10.49 -16.91 16.81
N GLY A 289 11.26 -15.84 16.78
CA GLY A 289 12.47 -15.71 15.95
C GLY A 289 12.24 -15.59 14.44
N TRP A 290 11.00 -15.65 13.97
CA TRP A 290 10.58 -15.50 12.55
C TRP A 290 9.96 -14.15 12.22
N SER A 291 10.23 -13.14 13.03
CA SER A 291 9.84 -11.77 12.73
C SER A 291 10.72 -11.19 11.61
N ILE A 292 10.29 -11.37 10.37
CA ILE A 292 10.75 -10.53 9.24
C ILE A 292 10.13 -9.15 9.46
N ASN A 293 10.84 -8.24 10.10
CA ASN A 293 10.62 -6.80 10.29
C ASN A 293 10.53 -6.36 11.76
N LYS A 294 11.63 -6.54 12.51
CA LYS A 294 11.97 -5.50 13.48
C LYS A 294 12.90 -4.50 12.80
N GLY A 295 12.31 -3.55 12.06
CA GLY A 295 13.02 -2.30 11.73
C GLY A 295 13.44 -1.63 13.05
N PRO A 296 14.65 -1.06 13.15
CA PRO A 296 15.10 -0.41 14.38
C PRO A 296 14.24 0.83 14.63
N GLY A 297 13.46 0.85 15.70
CA GLY A 297 12.84 2.06 16.21
C GLY A 297 11.36 2.00 16.63
N TRP A 298 10.68 0.85 16.62
CA TRP A 298 9.32 0.80 17.14
C TRP A 298 9.34 0.42 18.63
N ARG A 299 9.23 1.43 19.51
CA ARG A 299 8.78 1.29 20.89
C ARG A 299 7.49 2.05 21.03
N PRO A 300 6.44 1.53 21.67
CA PRO A 300 5.30 2.33 22.07
C PRO A 300 5.79 3.30 23.15
N GLU A 301 5.76 4.59 22.85
CA GLU A 301 5.68 5.65 23.85
C GLU A 301 4.22 5.97 24.11
#